data_0ae660689f1fb922b9621f7176005fd4
#
_entry.id   0ae660689f1fb922b9621f7176005fd4
#
_cell.length_a   1.000
_cell.length_b   1.000
_cell.length_c   1.000
_cell.angle_alpha   90.00
_cell.angle_beta   90.00
_cell.angle_gamma   90.00
#
_symmetry.space_group_name_H-M   'P 1'
#
loop_
_entity.id
_entity.type
_entity.pdbx_description
1 polymer ?
#
loop_
_entity_poly.entity_id
_entity_poly.type
_entity_poly.pdbx_seq_one_letter_code
_entity_poly.pdbx_strand_id
1 'polypeptide(L)'
;QLRREIKVMGIYGGVSINPQMKNLFRTDIVVATPGRLLDLLDHKALSLEELQFFGVDEADKMFQMGFEDEMNRILQLLPKKKQTFLFSATLNDKIEQLKTQLSITPEVIEVEAKGEEEVGEIIEEAFAVSSERRGPFLRYLIKEREMKQVLVFVSAIRTADNLMEKLNKN
;
A
#
# COMPACT_ATOMS: atom_id res chain seq x y z
N GLN A 1 22.20 -25.57 -10.71
CA GLN A 1 21.53 -24.33 -11.14
C GLN A 1 21.95 -23.22 -10.18
N LEU A 2 22.75 -22.27 -10.68
CA LEU A 2 23.07 -21.03 -9.96
C LEU A 2 21.73 -20.29 -9.73
N ARG A 3 21.28 -20.21 -8.48
CA ARG A 3 20.14 -19.36 -8.12
C ARG A 3 20.58 -17.91 -8.31
N ARG A 4 20.08 -17.26 -9.33
CA ARG A 4 20.26 -15.83 -9.53
C ARG A 4 19.53 -15.11 -8.38
N GLU A 5 20.17 -14.13 -7.76
CA GLU A 5 19.51 -13.25 -6.82
C GLU A 5 18.43 -12.43 -7.56
N ILE A 6 17.22 -12.43 -7.01
CA ILE A 6 16.11 -11.63 -7.52
C ILE A 6 16.21 -10.23 -6.92
N LYS A 7 16.30 -9.21 -7.78
CA LYS A 7 16.31 -7.82 -7.35
C LYS A 7 14.89 -7.30 -7.28
N VAL A 8 14.45 -6.90 -6.09
CA VAL A 8 13.14 -6.28 -5.84
C VAL A 8 13.33 -4.80 -5.55
N MET A 9 12.45 -3.95 -6.09
CA MET A 9 12.48 -2.52 -5.87
C MET A 9 11.09 -1.95 -5.60
N GLY A 10 10.99 -1.14 -4.52
CA GLY A 10 9.80 -0.33 -4.23
C GLY A 10 9.87 1.01 -4.94
N ILE A 11 8.79 1.42 -5.61
CA ILE A 11 8.63 2.73 -6.24
C ILE A 11 7.34 3.39 -5.74
N TYR A 12 7.45 4.60 -5.19
CA TYR A 12 6.34 5.29 -4.53
C TYR A 12 6.49 6.80 -4.58
N GLY A 13 5.37 7.50 -4.44
CA GLY A 13 5.29 8.96 -4.45
C GLY A 13 5.83 9.61 -3.17
N GLY A 14 5.81 10.95 -3.15
CA GLY A 14 6.21 11.73 -1.96
C GLY A 14 7.74 11.90 -1.79
N VAL A 15 8.56 11.27 -2.62
CA VAL A 15 10.02 11.38 -2.63
C VAL A 15 10.54 11.66 -4.03
N SER A 16 11.82 12.10 -4.15
CA SER A 16 12.44 12.35 -5.45
C SER A 16 12.39 11.11 -6.36
N ILE A 17 12.05 11.32 -7.64
CA ILE A 17 12.01 10.27 -8.65
C ILE A 17 13.42 9.83 -9.10
N ASN A 18 14.40 10.74 -9.09
CA ASN A 18 15.74 10.52 -9.65
C ASN A 18 16.48 9.31 -9.06
N PRO A 19 16.49 9.09 -7.72
CA PRO A 19 17.10 7.88 -7.16
C PRO A 19 16.38 6.61 -7.60
N GLN A 20 15.05 6.66 -7.74
CA GLN A 20 14.27 5.52 -8.18
C GLN A 20 14.59 5.17 -9.63
N MET A 21 14.64 6.16 -10.54
CA MET A 21 15.04 5.95 -11.94
C MET A 21 16.42 5.29 -12.05
N LYS A 22 17.42 5.78 -11.31
CA LYS A 22 18.78 5.23 -11.35
C LYS A 22 18.87 3.78 -10.88
N ASN A 23 18.05 3.42 -9.89
CA ASN A 23 18.11 2.10 -9.27
C ASN A 23 17.27 1.03 -9.98
N LEU A 24 16.47 1.40 -11.00
CA LEU A 24 15.64 0.45 -11.76
C LEU A 24 16.45 -0.54 -12.60
N PHE A 25 17.69 -0.22 -12.93
CA PHE A 25 18.51 -1.08 -13.78
C PHE A 25 18.63 -2.50 -13.21
N ARG A 26 18.32 -3.51 -14.03
CA ARG A 26 18.30 -4.94 -13.69
C ARG A 26 17.38 -5.28 -12.51
N THR A 27 16.29 -4.56 -12.33
CA THR A 27 15.26 -4.92 -11.36
C THR A 27 14.35 -5.99 -11.95
N ASP A 28 14.13 -7.07 -11.21
CA ASP A 28 13.29 -8.20 -11.63
C ASP A 28 11.83 -8.00 -11.20
N ILE A 29 11.62 -7.45 -9.99
CA ILE A 29 10.28 -7.21 -9.43
C ILE A 29 10.18 -5.76 -8.99
N VAL A 30 9.14 -5.09 -9.45
CA VAL A 30 8.81 -3.72 -9.03
C VAL A 30 7.53 -3.76 -8.22
N VAL A 31 7.58 -3.23 -6.99
CA VAL A 31 6.40 -2.98 -6.15
C VAL A 31 6.11 -1.49 -6.21
N ALA A 32 4.94 -1.11 -6.71
CA ALA A 32 4.67 0.25 -7.12
C ALA A 32 3.36 0.82 -6.56
N THR A 33 3.37 2.12 -6.23
CA THR A 33 2.11 2.88 -6.18
C THR A 33 1.73 3.35 -7.60
N PRO A 34 0.42 3.41 -7.96
CA PRO A 34 -0.03 3.67 -9.33
C PRO A 34 0.54 4.95 -9.95
N GLY A 35 0.41 6.08 -9.26
CA GLY A 35 0.90 7.37 -9.78
C GLY A 35 2.40 7.37 -10.06
N ARG A 36 3.24 6.84 -9.15
CA ARG A 36 4.68 6.79 -9.36
C ARG A 36 5.09 5.81 -10.48
N LEU A 37 4.36 4.72 -10.65
CA LEU A 37 4.57 3.82 -11.79
C LEU A 37 4.35 4.56 -13.11
N LEU A 38 3.26 5.32 -13.22
CA LEU A 38 2.96 6.13 -14.40
C LEU A 38 4.03 7.21 -14.63
N ASP A 39 4.48 7.90 -13.58
CA ASP A 39 5.57 8.88 -13.70
C ASP A 39 6.83 8.26 -14.36
N LEU A 40 7.21 7.06 -13.92
CA LEU A 40 8.39 6.37 -14.47
C LEU A 40 8.19 5.88 -15.90
N LEU A 41 6.97 5.46 -16.25
CA LEU A 41 6.60 5.10 -17.61
C LEU A 41 6.61 6.32 -18.55
N ASP A 42 6.04 7.45 -18.12
CA ASP A 42 6.01 8.72 -18.86
C ASP A 42 7.43 9.26 -19.10
N HIS A 43 8.35 9.09 -18.15
CA HIS A 43 9.77 9.43 -18.28
C HIS A 43 10.58 8.38 -19.07
N LYS A 44 9.94 7.29 -19.57
CA LYS A 44 10.60 6.18 -20.26
C LYS A 44 11.74 5.54 -19.43
N ALA A 45 11.68 5.64 -18.12
CA ALA A 45 12.63 5.02 -17.22
C ALA A 45 12.31 3.53 -16.96
N LEU A 46 11.08 3.13 -17.26
CA LEU A 46 10.56 1.77 -17.16
C LEU A 46 9.71 1.47 -18.38
N SER A 47 9.73 0.22 -18.87
CA SER A 47 8.81 -0.31 -19.87
C SER A 47 8.09 -1.54 -19.34
N LEU A 48 6.83 -1.71 -19.72
CA LEU A 48 6.03 -2.89 -19.38
C LEU A 48 5.93 -3.90 -20.55
N GLU A 49 6.58 -3.65 -21.67
CA GLU A 49 6.46 -4.48 -22.89
C GLU A 49 6.81 -5.95 -22.67
N GLU A 50 7.82 -6.21 -21.84
CA GLU A 50 8.30 -7.55 -21.51
C GLU A 50 7.77 -8.08 -20.18
N LEU A 51 6.74 -7.44 -19.62
CA LEU A 51 6.15 -7.84 -18.36
C LEU A 51 5.54 -9.25 -18.46
N GLN A 52 5.96 -10.14 -17.58
CA GLN A 52 5.47 -11.52 -17.51
C GLN A 52 4.38 -11.70 -16.46
N PHE A 53 4.48 -10.97 -15.37
CA PHE A 53 3.58 -11.07 -14.22
C PHE A 53 3.07 -9.69 -13.81
N PHE A 54 1.77 -9.56 -13.61
CA PHE A 54 1.13 -8.36 -13.11
C PHE A 54 0.29 -8.70 -11.90
N GLY A 55 0.59 -8.08 -10.76
CA GLY A 55 -0.14 -8.26 -9.52
C GLY A 55 -0.82 -6.97 -9.08
N VAL A 56 -2.07 -7.04 -8.66
CA VAL A 56 -2.79 -5.97 -7.97
C VAL A 56 -3.15 -6.47 -6.58
N ASP A 57 -2.62 -5.81 -5.58
CA ASP A 57 -2.91 -6.11 -4.19
C ASP A 57 -3.87 -5.06 -3.61
N GLU A 58 -4.74 -5.48 -2.69
CA GLU A 58 -5.79 -4.63 -2.10
C GLU A 58 -6.57 -3.82 -3.15
N ALA A 59 -7.01 -4.48 -4.24
CA ALA A 59 -7.65 -3.84 -5.38
C ALA A 59 -8.88 -3.00 -4.99
N ASP A 60 -9.68 -3.45 -4.04
CA ASP A 60 -10.83 -2.71 -3.51
C ASP A 60 -10.41 -1.39 -2.85
N LYS A 61 -9.32 -1.38 -2.10
CA LYS A 61 -8.80 -0.15 -1.49
C LYS A 61 -8.25 0.83 -2.50
N MET A 62 -7.62 0.35 -3.59
CA MET A 62 -7.14 1.23 -4.65
C MET A 62 -8.29 2.06 -5.26
N PHE A 63 -9.45 1.45 -5.48
CA PHE A 63 -10.64 2.17 -5.96
C PHE A 63 -11.21 3.12 -4.90
N GLN A 64 -11.22 2.74 -3.62
CA GLN A 64 -11.66 3.61 -2.53
C GLN A 64 -10.77 4.85 -2.37
N MET A 65 -9.48 4.72 -2.64
CA MET A 65 -8.49 5.80 -2.60
C MET A 65 -8.49 6.70 -3.85
N GLY A 66 -9.30 6.39 -4.86
CA GLY A 66 -9.45 7.20 -6.07
C GLY A 66 -8.40 6.97 -7.16
N PHE A 67 -7.69 5.83 -7.15
CA PHE A 67 -6.70 5.46 -8.17
C PHE A 67 -7.29 4.82 -9.42
N GLU A 68 -8.57 5.07 -9.70
CA GLU A 68 -9.27 4.45 -10.84
C GLU A 68 -8.68 4.87 -12.19
N ASP A 69 -8.39 6.16 -12.36
CA ASP A 69 -7.82 6.68 -13.60
C ASP A 69 -6.40 6.18 -13.84
N GLU A 70 -5.56 6.17 -12.80
CA GLU A 70 -4.22 5.65 -12.89
C GLU A 70 -4.22 4.16 -13.22
N MET A 71 -5.10 3.39 -12.61
CA MET A 71 -5.25 1.96 -12.91
C MET A 71 -5.66 1.74 -14.37
N ASN A 72 -6.65 2.49 -14.86
CA ASN A 72 -7.09 2.40 -16.25
C ASN A 72 -5.94 2.69 -17.24
N ARG A 73 -5.11 3.70 -16.96
CA ARG A 73 -3.92 4.01 -17.77
C ARG A 73 -2.89 2.87 -17.72
N ILE A 74 -2.60 2.32 -16.54
CA ILE A 74 -1.66 1.20 -16.39
C ILE A 74 -2.16 0.00 -17.20
N LEU A 75 -3.44 -0.36 -17.08
CA LEU A 75 -4.02 -1.50 -17.79
C LEU A 75 -3.88 -1.39 -19.30
N GLN A 76 -4.01 -0.18 -19.86
CA GLN A 76 -3.81 0.08 -21.30
C GLN A 76 -2.37 -0.13 -21.76
N LEU A 77 -1.40 0.02 -20.86
CA LEU A 77 0.04 -0.13 -21.14
C LEU A 77 0.54 -1.57 -20.96
N LEU A 78 -0.28 -2.45 -20.40
CA LEU A 78 0.11 -3.84 -20.16
C LEU A 78 0.18 -4.67 -21.45
N PRO A 79 1.16 -5.58 -21.60
CA PRO A 79 1.21 -6.50 -22.73
C PRO A 79 0.02 -7.47 -22.67
N LYS A 80 -0.39 -7.95 -23.86
CA LYS A 80 -1.50 -8.93 -23.95
C LYS A 80 -1.16 -10.26 -23.28
N LYS A 81 0.07 -10.73 -23.45
CA LYS A 81 0.53 -12.00 -22.88
C LYS A 81 1.22 -11.76 -21.55
N LYS A 82 0.53 -12.04 -20.46
CA LYS A 82 1.03 -11.97 -19.11
C LYS A 82 0.19 -12.85 -18.19
N GLN A 83 0.73 -13.24 -17.06
CA GLN A 83 -0.05 -13.78 -15.96
C GLN A 83 -0.51 -12.66 -15.04
N THR A 84 -1.77 -12.68 -14.61
CA THR A 84 -2.32 -11.64 -13.73
C THR A 84 -2.76 -12.27 -12.42
N PHE A 85 -2.43 -11.58 -11.33
CA PHE A 85 -2.89 -11.88 -9.96
C PHE A 85 -3.69 -10.69 -9.45
N LEU A 86 -4.86 -10.96 -8.90
CA LEU A 86 -5.73 -9.96 -8.31
C LEU A 86 -6.10 -10.38 -6.90
N PHE A 87 -5.67 -9.58 -5.92
CA PHE A 87 -5.98 -9.80 -4.52
C PHE A 87 -6.94 -8.70 -4.04
N SER A 88 -8.02 -9.10 -3.39
CA SER A 88 -9.03 -8.18 -2.86
C SER A 88 -9.73 -8.82 -1.66
N ALA A 89 -10.02 -8.04 -0.64
CA ALA A 89 -10.81 -8.50 0.50
C ALA A 89 -12.30 -8.56 0.17
N THR A 90 -12.76 -7.83 -0.86
CA THR A 90 -14.17 -7.77 -1.27
C THR A 90 -14.31 -8.02 -2.76
N LEU A 91 -15.39 -8.69 -3.14
CA LEU A 91 -15.83 -8.86 -4.53
C LEU A 91 -17.00 -7.90 -4.77
N ASN A 92 -16.71 -6.73 -5.35
CA ASN A 92 -17.70 -5.72 -5.69
C ASN A 92 -17.71 -5.43 -7.19
N ASP A 93 -18.66 -4.61 -7.65
CA ASP A 93 -18.83 -4.29 -9.08
C ASP A 93 -17.57 -3.71 -9.72
N LYS A 94 -16.77 -2.94 -8.98
CA LYS A 94 -15.51 -2.38 -9.48
C LYS A 94 -14.44 -3.45 -9.71
N ILE A 95 -14.39 -4.47 -8.87
CA ILE A 95 -13.51 -5.63 -9.06
C ILE A 95 -13.95 -6.44 -10.27
N GLU A 96 -15.25 -6.60 -10.49
CA GLU A 96 -15.77 -7.27 -11.70
C GLU A 96 -15.45 -6.47 -12.98
N GLN A 97 -15.55 -5.15 -12.93
CA GLN A 97 -15.11 -4.28 -14.04
C GLN A 97 -13.61 -4.43 -14.32
N LEU A 98 -12.78 -4.49 -13.28
CA LEU A 98 -11.34 -4.70 -13.43
C LEU A 98 -11.01 -6.04 -14.09
N LYS A 99 -11.68 -7.13 -13.70
CA LYS A 99 -11.56 -8.44 -14.34
C LYS A 99 -11.91 -8.36 -15.83
N THR A 100 -12.98 -7.66 -16.17
CA THR A 100 -13.42 -7.47 -17.56
C THR A 100 -12.38 -6.69 -18.36
N GLN A 101 -11.83 -5.61 -17.82
CA GLN A 101 -10.79 -4.81 -18.47
C GLN A 101 -9.50 -5.59 -18.70
N LEU A 102 -9.14 -6.46 -17.76
CA LEU A 102 -8.00 -7.36 -17.89
C LEU A 102 -8.22 -8.47 -18.93
N SER A 103 -9.44 -8.61 -19.45
CA SER A 103 -9.84 -9.67 -20.39
C SER A 103 -9.47 -11.07 -19.90
N ILE A 104 -9.63 -11.32 -18.62
CA ILE A 104 -9.30 -12.60 -18.00
C ILE A 104 -10.57 -13.30 -17.51
N THR A 105 -10.56 -14.62 -17.65
CA THR A 105 -11.46 -15.50 -16.90
C THR A 105 -10.62 -16.07 -15.76
N PRO A 106 -10.64 -15.47 -14.57
CA PRO A 106 -9.74 -15.89 -13.50
C PRO A 106 -10.21 -17.20 -12.88
N GLU A 107 -9.24 -18.00 -12.44
CA GLU A 107 -9.50 -18.98 -11.40
C GLU A 107 -9.69 -18.23 -10.07
N VAL A 108 -10.85 -18.40 -9.45
CA VAL A 108 -11.18 -17.72 -8.19
C VAL A 108 -10.81 -18.65 -7.04
N ILE A 109 -9.93 -18.16 -6.16
CA ILE A 109 -9.56 -18.85 -4.93
C ILE A 109 -10.12 -18.02 -3.77
N GLU A 110 -11.17 -18.52 -3.14
CA GLU A 110 -11.73 -17.93 -1.94
C GLU A 110 -11.08 -18.56 -0.71
N VAL A 111 -10.49 -17.71 0.12
CA VAL A 111 -9.98 -18.12 1.43
C VAL A 111 -11.01 -17.71 2.46
N GLU A 112 -11.83 -18.65 2.88
CA GLU A 112 -12.68 -18.43 4.06
C GLU A 112 -11.75 -18.16 5.25
N ALA A 113 -11.94 -17.06 5.96
CA ALA A 113 -11.35 -16.87 7.27
C ALA A 113 -11.84 -18.04 8.13
N LYS A 114 -11.01 -19.07 8.28
CA LYS A 114 -11.31 -20.18 9.20
C LYS A 114 -11.43 -19.56 10.59
N GLY A 115 -12.69 -19.49 11.05
CA GLY A 115 -13.09 -19.07 12.37
C GLY A 115 -12.37 -17.80 12.81
N GLU A 116 -13.09 -16.83 13.23
CA GLU A 116 -12.51 -15.80 14.08
C GLU A 116 -11.59 -16.53 15.09
N GLU A 117 -10.28 -16.67 14.77
CA GLU A 117 -9.34 -16.69 15.88
C GLU A 117 -9.80 -15.49 16.68
N GLU A 118 -10.23 -15.72 17.91
CA GLU A 118 -10.66 -14.67 18.82
C GLU A 118 -9.61 -13.56 18.74
N VAL A 119 -9.78 -12.64 17.79
CA VAL A 119 -9.13 -11.34 17.82
C VAL A 119 -9.69 -10.78 19.12
N GLY A 120 -8.88 -10.83 20.18
CA GLY A 120 -9.32 -10.49 21.51
C GLY A 120 -10.13 -9.20 21.43
N GLU A 121 -11.25 -9.17 22.12
CA GLU A 121 -12.24 -8.10 22.07
C GLU A 121 -11.54 -6.74 21.96
N ILE A 122 -11.73 -6.03 20.85
CA ILE A 122 -11.13 -4.70 20.66
C ILE A 122 -11.87 -3.77 21.61
N ILE A 123 -11.19 -3.36 22.68
CA ILE A 123 -11.73 -2.39 23.63
C ILE A 123 -11.52 -1.00 23.06
N GLU A 124 -12.60 -0.32 22.72
CA GLU A 124 -12.59 1.05 22.23
C GLU A 124 -12.91 2.02 23.37
N GLU A 125 -12.09 3.06 23.52
CA GLU A 125 -12.29 4.13 24.48
C GLU A 125 -12.15 5.49 23.81
N ALA A 126 -13.07 6.42 24.11
CA ALA A 126 -13.06 7.77 23.57
C ALA A 126 -12.85 8.80 24.69
N PHE A 127 -11.91 9.73 24.48
CA PHE A 127 -11.59 10.79 25.42
C PHE A 127 -11.79 12.17 24.80
N ALA A 128 -12.55 13.05 25.44
CA ALA A 128 -12.68 14.46 25.05
C ALA A 128 -11.55 15.27 25.70
N VAL A 129 -10.60 15.74 24.90
CA VAL A 129 -9.40 16.44 25.36
C VAL A 129 -9.15 17.69 24.51
N SER A 130 -8.85 18.84 25.16
CA SER A 130 -8.45 20.06 24.43
C SER A 130 -7.18 19.85 23.60
N SER A 131 -7.04 20.61 22.51
CA SER A 131 -5.91 20.45 21.57
C SER A 131 -4.55 20.53 22.24
N GLU A 132 -4.38 21.44 23.21
CA GLU A 132 -3.13 21.65 23.91
C GLU A 132 -2.78 20.49 24.83
N ARG A 133 -3.78 19.76 25.32
CA ARG A 133 -3.60 18.66 26.28
C ARG A 133 -3.50 17.29 25.62
N ARG A 134 -3.73 17.15 24.32
CA ARG A 134 -3.70 15.84 23.64
C ARG A 134 -2.36 15.12 23.81
N GLY A 135 -1.25 15.81 23.59
CA GLY A 135 0.09 15.23 23.74
C GLY A 135 0.42 14.82 25.19
N PRO A 136 0.25 15.73 26.17
CA PRO A 136 0.40 15.39 27.59
C PRO A 136 -0.51 14.23 28.03
N PHE A 137 -1.75 14.20 27.57
CA PHE A 137 -2.71 13.14 27.91
C PHE A 137 -2.31 11.78 27.31
N LEU A 138 -1.87 11.75 26.05
CA LEU A 138 -1.34 10.53 25.43
C LEU A 138 -0.16 9.97 26.24
N ARG A 139 0.78 10.83 26.64
CA ARG A 139 1.92 10.42 27.46
C ARG A 139 1.48 9.86 28.81
N TYR A 140 0.51 10.50 29.45
CA TYR A 140 -0.09 10.02 30.68
C TYR A 140 -0.68 8.62 30.52
N LEU A 141 -1.49 8.40 29.46
CA LEU A 141 -2.10 7.09 29.18
C LEU A 141 -1.06 6.00 28.94
N ILE A 142 -0.02 6.29 28.13
CA ILE A 142 1.06 5.33 27.86
C ILE A 142 1.72 4.89 29.17
N LYS A 143 2.00 5.84 30.05
CA LYS A 143 2.66 5.59 31.33
C LYS A 143 1.73 4.90 32.31
N GLU A 144 0.52 5.39 32.48
CA GLU A 144 -0.47 4.89 33.44
C GLU A 144 -0.88 3.45 33.15
N ARG A 145 -0.98 3.10 31.85
CA ARG A 145 -1.38 1.76 31.43
C ARG A 145 -0.18 0.85 31.11
N GLU A 146 1.02 1.30 31.37
CA GLU A 146 2.27 0.55 31.11
C GLU A 146 2.34 -0.02 29.68
N MET A 147 1.85 0.77 28.68
CA MET A 147 1.77 0.31 27.31
C MET A 147 3.17 0.06 26.74
N LYS A 148 3.46 -1.17 26.36
CA LYS A 148 4.77 -1.56 25.78
C LYS A 148 4.88 -1.25 24.30
N GLN A 149 3.77 -1.23 23.60
CA GLN A 149 3.70 -1.00 22.15
C GLN A 149 2.50 -0.11 21.85
N VAL A 150 2.73 1.01 21.17
CA VAL A 150 1.69 2.01 20.87
C VAL A 150 1.81 2.46 19.43
N LEU A 151 0.69 2.41 18.69
CA LEU A 151 0.58 2.98 17.37
C LEU A 151 -0.33 4.22 17.43
N VAL A 152 0.18 5.38 17.02
CA VAL A 152 -0.53 6.66 17.08
C VAL A 152 -0.79 7.20 15.69
N PHE A 153 -2.07 7.33 15.34
CA PHE A 153 -2.49 7.99 14.10
C PHE A 153 -2.71 9.49 14.33
N VAL A 154 -2.20 10.29 13.41
CA VAL A 154 -2.35 11.76 13.43
C VAL A 154 -2.73 12.28 12.06
N SER A 155 -3.34 13.47 12.00
CA SER A 155 -3.87 14.03 10.75
C SER A 155 -2.82 14.66 9.81
N ALA A 156 -1.57 14.83 10.26
CA ALA A 156 -0.54 15.48 9.44
C ALA A 156 0.87 15.01 9.83
N ILE A 157 1.79 14.94 8.86
CA ILE A 157 3.20 14.55 9.04
C ILE A 157 3.87 15.43 10.11
N ARG A 158 3.70 16.76 10.04
CA ARG A 158 4.26 17.69 11.03
C ARG A 158 3.79 17.40 12.47
N THR A 159 2.57 16.90 12.62
CA THR A 159 2.04 16.50 13.94
C THR A 159 2.74 15.25 14.44
N ALA A 160 3.01 14.29 13.54
CA ALA A 160 3.76 13.07 13.87
C ALA A 160 5.19 13.41 14.34
N ASP A 161 5.90 14.23 13.56
CA ASP A 161 7.28 14.66 13.89
C ASP A 161 7.35 15.36 15.25
N ASN A 162 6.46 16.34 15.49
CA ASN A 162 6.38 17.05 16.76
C ASN A 162 6.05 16.13 17.95
N LEU A 163 5.19 15.14 17.73
CA LEU A 163 4.83 14.16 18.76
C LEU A 163 6.01 13.25 19.08
N MET A 164 6.69 12.74 18.05
CA MET A 164 7.87 11.89 18.19
C MET A 164 8.98 12.60 18.98
N GLU A 165 9.29 13.87 18.62
CA GLU A 165 10.28 14.67 19.35
C GLU A 165 9.91 14.85 20.83
N LYS A 166 8.63 15.08 21.15
CA LYS A 166 8.15 15.25 22.51
C LYS A 166 8.16 13.94 23.31
N LEU A 167 7.95 12.81 22.67
CA LEU A 167 8.00 11.51 23.34
C LEU A 167 9.44 11.05 23.59
N ASN A 168 10.40 11.43 22.72
CA ASN A 168 11.81 11.06 22.87
C ASN A 168 12.57 11.93 23.88
N LYS A 169 12.03 13.09 24.29
CA LYS A 169 12.70 14.02 25.23
C LYS A 169 12.52 13.67 26.73
N ASN A 170 12.00 12.45 27.05
CA ASN A 170 11.83 11.99 28.46
C ASN A 170 12.17 10.52 28.62
#